data_984312c6dadea4195e056073c256abf4
#
_entry.id   984312c6dadea4195e056073c256abf4
#
_cell.length_a   1.000
_cell.length_b   1.000
_cell.length_c   1.000
_cell.angle_alpha   90.00
_cell.angle_beta   90.00
_cell.angle_gamma   90.00
#
_symmetry.space_group_name_H-M   'P 1'
#
loop_
_entity.id
_entity.type
_entity.pdbx_description
1 polymer ?
#
loop_
_entity_poly.entity_id
_entity_poly.type
_entity_poly.pdbx_seq_one_letter_code
_entity_poly.pdbx_strand_id
1 'polypeptide(L)'
;MTINEQQDAIIDEFADMDDWMDRYQLLIDMGNELEALDEKYKTNQNLIDGCQSRVWVQCDYRDGRLYFQADSDALIVKGIIALLIQVLSGHTPAEILDADLYFIDRIGLRDHLSPTRSNGLLAMIKQIKAYALAYKTKGGGMMRTISIVLLWLCCTLGWAQTADSRAADCLSESRWFDLHDVYATDSAQMSPFIRQFARTMVSQMFNRPQQACDDILTLVRGYQQQLGGANACSMLLLLADNYSRMGDNARAAATVRSLADQMEGKADSATVVQMRGKERLYSALSALRVNETDTASHTLPFTYTELGDTAQQLMVVGGSVNGRKAGLIFDTGAAYNVITPEMARRYRLRIIDADIQVSGTRLMGGKMAVADVLTIGSLTVRNVVFAVLDMSAGNERARRTAQQISLIIGQPLLQLFGSYTIDFASQQIHLTHQSHRSGAAPNLFFNKVPYVAVTRDSLRMAMALDTGAATSSLDNAYYKAFAADVAREGKWELAATMGVGGISYNSVFRMPAVALSIGDTPFTLHRVAVTALSPHNRLTQGYGRLGIDFMRQWSSVTIDNVNMTIHLQH
;
A
#
# COMPACT_ATOMS: atom_id res chain seq x y z
N MET A 1 39.32 -2.78 -15.25
CA MET A 1 38.48 -3.99 -15.17
C MET A 1 37.12 -3.65 -15.75
N THR A 2 36.49 -4.56 -16.45
CA THR A 2 35.10 -4.46 -16.89
C THR A 2 34.15 -4.74 -15.72
N ILE A 3 32.87 -4.36 -15.84
CA ILE A 3 31.84 -4.69 -14.83
C ILE A 3 31.78 -6.20 -14.54
N ASN A 4 31.89 -7.03 -15.58
CA ASN A 4 31.85 -8.48 -15.42
C ASN A 4 33.07 -9.03 -14.67
N GLU A 5 34.28 -8.57 -15.01
CA GLU A 5 35.49 -8.98 -14.29
C GLU A 5 35.47 -8.58 -12.82
N GLN A 6 34.84 -7.45 -12.47
CA GLN A 6 34.65 -7.03 -11.09
C GLN A 6 33.63 -7.90 -10.37
N GLN A 7 32.54 -8.30 -11.04
CA GLN A 7 31.56 -9.22 -10.50
C GLN A 7 32.17 -10.60 -10.23
N ASP A 8 32.93 -11.13 -11.19
CA ASP A 8 33.59 -12.43 -11.05
C ASP A 8 34.59 -12.44 -9.88
N ALA A 9 35.36 -11.35 -9.71
CA ALA A 9 36.27 -11.22 -8.58
C ALA A 9 35.53 -11.23 -7.22
N ILE A 10 34.37 -10.57 -7.11
CA ILE A 10 33.52 -10.62 -5.92
C ILE A 10 32.98 -12.04 -5.68
N ILE A 11 32.54 -12.73 -6.74
CA ILE A 11 32.03 -14.10 -6.62
C ILE A 11 33.13 -15.02 -6.09
N ASP A 12 34.36 -14.91 -6.60
CA ASP A 12 35.50 -15.70 -6.14
C ASP A 12 35.84 -15.42 -4.68
N GLU A 13 35.81 -14.15 -4.25
CA GLU A 13 36.07 -13.76 -2.87
C GLU A 13 35.01 -14.33 -1.89
N PHE A 14 33.75 -14.41 -2.30
CA PHE A 14 32.68 -14.99 -1.49
C PHE A 14 32.63 -16.53 -1.58
N ALA A 15 33.25 -17.14 -2.58
CA ALA A 15 33.22 -18.60 -2.78
C ALA A 15 33.97 -19.37 -1.70
N ASP A 16 35.02 -18.76 -1.13
CA ASP A 16 35.86 -19.39 -0.08
C ASP A 16 35.22 -19.37 1.32
N MET A 17 33.99 -18.84 1.44
CA MET A 17 33.28 -18.68 2.72
C MET A 17 32.05 -19.60 2.76
N ASP A 18 32.10 -20.64 3.59
CA ASP A 18 31.00 -21.60 3.77
C ASP A 18 29.91 -21.05 4.73
N ASP A 19 30.29 -20.21 5.71
CA ASP A 19 29.36 -19.64 6.70
C ASP A 19 28.88 -18.24 6.32
N TRP A 20 27.58 -18.01 6.49
CA TRP A 20 26.98 -16.68 6.27
C TRP A 20 27.42 -15.62 7.29
N MET A 21 27.84 -16.02 8.46
CA MET A 21 28.41 -15.06 9.44
C MET A 21 29.72 -14.46 8.92
N ASP A 22 30.56 -15.26 8.28
CA ASP A 22 31.82 -14.78 7.67
C ASP A 22 31.53 -13.87 6.47
N ARG A 23 30.54 -14.20 5.65
CA ARG A 23 30.07 -13.33 4.55
C ARG A 23 29.51 -12.00 5.05
N TYR A 24 28.78 -11.99 6.16
CA TYR A 24 28.33 -10.74 6.78
C TYR A 24 29.48 -9.92 7.34
N GLN A 25 30.52 -10.57 7.92
CA GLN A 25 31.71 -9.86 8.39
C GLN A 25 32.44 -9.22 7.21
N LEU A 26 32.61 -9.93 6.09
CA LEU A 26 33.23 -9.39 4.88
C LEU A 26 32.43 -8.18 4.34
N LEU A 27 31.10 -8.26 4.30
CA LEU A 27 30.25 -7.11 3.92
C LEU A 27 30.48 -5.89 4.82
N ILE A 28 30.61 -6.10 6.14
CA ILE A 28 30.87 -5.02 7.10
C ILE A 28 32.25 -4.43 6.85
N ASP A 29 33.25 -5.26 6.58
CA ASP A 29 34.64 -4.82 6.34
C ASP A 29 34.70 -4.01 5.03
N MET A 30 34.11 -4.47 3.95
CA MET A 30 33.96 -3.69 2.71
C MET A 30 33.26 -2.35 2.93
N GLY A 31 32.22 -2.33 3.78
CA GLY A 31 31.55 -1.09 4.16
C GLY A 31 32.43 -0.13 4.93
N ASN A 32 33.32 -0.64 5.80
CA ASN A 32 34.25 0.16 6.57
C ASN A 32 35.42 0.72 5.72
N GLU A 33 35.75 0.06 4.62
CA GLU A 33 36.74 0.51 3.64
C GLU A 33 36.25 1.60 2.71
N LEU A 34 34.92 1.82 2.62
CA LEU A 34 34.39 2.94 1.84
C LEU A 34 34.94 4.28 2.35
N GLU A 35 35.45 5.08 1.41
CA GLU A 35 35.81 6.46 1.69
C GLU A 35 34.62 7.21 2.33
N ALA A 36 34.85 7.89 3.43
CA ALA A 36 33.80 8.59 4.16
C ALA A 36 33.14 9.67 3.27
N LEU A 37 31.84 9.61 3.14
CA LEU A 37 31.07 10.64 2.41
C LEU A 37 31.10 11.95 3.22
N ASP A 38 31.53 13.05 2.59
CA ASP A 38 31.54 14.37 3.20
C ASP A 38 30.13 14.76 3.71
N GLU A 39 30.03 15.28 4.91
CA GLU A 39 28.76 15.66 5.56
C GLU A 39 27.90 16.60 4.70
N LYS A 40 28.50 17.45 3.86
CA LYS A 40 27.78 18.31 2.92
C LYS A 40 26.93 17.53 1.90
N TYR A 41 27.26 16.24 1.65
CA TYR A 41 26.50 15.37 0.75
C TYR A 41 25.48 14.48 1.47
N LYS A 42 25.47 14.43 2.78
CA LYS A 42 24.47 13.69 3.58
C LYS A 42 23.15 14.47 3.68
N THR A 43 22.64 14.89 2.54
CA THR A 43 21.42 15.68 2.39
C THR A 43 20.24 14.79 1.94
N ASN A 44 19.01 15.33 2.05
CA ASN A 44 17.83 14.63 1.54
C ASN A 44 17.86 14.39 0.01
N GLN A 45 18.63 15.19 -0.74
CA GLN A 45 18.77 15.01 -2.20
C GLN A 45 19.58 13.77 -2.57
N ASN A 46 20.54 13.38 -1.71
CA ASN A 46 21.40 12.23 -1.92
C ASN A 46 20.92 10.99 -1.14
N LEU A 47 19.83 11.13 -0.37
CA LEU A 47 19.24 10.05 0.39
C LEU A 47 18.44 9.13 -0.53
N ILE A 48 18.70 7.82 -0.47
CA ILE A 48 17.97 6.82 -1.26
C ILE A 48 16.61 6.56 -0.61
N ASP A 49 15.54 6.83 -1.34
CA ASP A 49 14.19 6.47 -0.93
C ASP A 49 13.95 4.96 -1.04
N GLY A 50 13.23 4.41 -0.04
CA GLY A 50 12.88 2.98 -0.01
C GLY A 50 13.87 2.09 0.74
N CYS A 51 14.94 2.64 1.31
CA CYS A 51 15.79 1.94 2.27
C CYS A 51 15.28 2.14 3.70
N GLN A 52 15.30 1.09 4.52
CA GLN A 52 14.95 1.18 5.95
C GLN A 52 16.00 1.99 6.72
N SER A 53 17.28 1.83 6.37
CA SER A 53 18.41 2.60 6.89
C SER A 53 18.66 3.80 5.99
N ARG A 54 19.22 4.87 6.53
CA ARG A 54 19.62 6.00 5.71
C ARG A 54 20.82 5.61 4.86
N VAL A 55 20.68 5.76 3.56
CA VAL A 55 21.75 5.53 2.59
C VAL A 55 21.87 6.75 1.71
N TRP A 56 23.03 7.38 1.71
CA TRP A 56 23.31 8.53 0.85
C TRP A 56 24.24 8.09 -0.28
N VAL A 57 23.94 8.51 -1.50
CA VAL A 57 24.79 8.26 -2.67
C VAL A 57 25.00 9.57 -3.42
N GLN A 58 26.27 9.91 -3.59
CA GLN A 58 26.73 11.03 -4.43
C GLN A 58 27.30 10.46 -5.72
N CYS A 59 27.08 11.14 -6.84
CA CYS A 59 27.57 10.75 -8.15
C CYS A 59 28.32 11.91 -8.80
N ASP A 60 29.57 11.67 -9.18
CA ASP A 60 30.39 12.57 -9.98
C ASP A 60 30.55 12.03 -11.40
N TYR A 61 30.48 12.92 -12.40
CA TYR A 61 30.73 12.59 -13.79
C TYR A 61 32.03 13.22 -14.27
N ARG A 62 33.02 12.37 -14.56
CA ARG A 62 34.36 12.79 -15.01
C ARG A 62 34.80 11.91 -16.18
N ASP A 63 35.34 12.51 -17.21
CA ASP A 63 35.94 11.84 -18.38
C ASP A 63 35.04 10.77 -19.03
N GLY A 64 33.72 11.04 -19.09
CA GLY A 64 32.75 10.12 -19.67
C GLY A 64 32.31 8.97 -18.75
N ARG A 65 32.76 8.94 -17.50
CA ARG A 65 32.51 7.88 -16.52
C ARG A 65 31.85 8.43 -15.26
N LEU A 66 31.08 7.58 -14.58
CA LEU A 66 30.42 7.89 -13.30
C LEU A 66 31.22 7.32 -12.16
N TYR A 67 31.42 8.14 -11.13
CA TYR A 67 32.08 7.77 -9.88
C TYR A 67 31.10 7.98 -8.74
N PHE A 68 30.90 6.94 -7.93
CA PHE A 68 29.95 6.96 -6.84
C PHE A 68 30.68 6.98 -5.50
N GLN A 69 30.16 7.77 -4.56
CA GLN A 69 30.50 7.76 -3.14
C GLN A 69 29.22 7.55 -2.35
N ALA A 70 29.28 6.80 -1.26
CA ALA A 70 28.10 6.54 -0.45
C ALA A 70 28.45 6.37 1.04
N ASP A 71 27.41 6.51 1.89
CA ASP A 71 27.48 6.18 3.30
C ASP A 71 26.11 5.66 3.78
N SER A 72 26.10 4.95 4.91
CA SER A 72 24.88 4.48 5.56
C SER A 72 25.05 4.44 7.07
N ASP A 73 23.93 4.66 7.80
CA ASP A 73 23.87 4.52 9.25
C ASP A 73 23.77 3.06 9.74
N ALA A 74 23.73 2.07 8.82
CA ALA A 74 23.69 0.65 9.15
C ALA A 74 24.84 -0.12 8.50
N LEU A 75 25.64 -0.83 9.29
CA LEU A 75 26.88 -1.50 8.88
C LEU A 75 26.68 -2.46 7.70
N ILE A 76 25.72 -3.38 7.76
CA ILE A 76 25.45 -4.32 6.67
C ILE A 76 24.97 -3.61 5.41
N VAL A 77 24.16 -2.57 5.55
CA VAL A 77 23.65 -1.78 4.41
C VAL A 77 24.77 -0.99 3.75
N LYS A 78 25.72 -0.49 4.57
CA LYS A 78 26.95 0.16 4.10
C LYS A 78 27.82 -0.82 3.30
N GLY A 79 27.91 -2.09 3.72
CA GLY A 79 28.56 -3.15 2.96
C GLY A 79 27.88 -3.46 1.63
N ILE A 80 26.54 -3.49 1.60
CA ILE A 80 25.79 -3.73 0.37
C ILE A 80 26.03 -2.60 -0.67
N ILE A 81 26.00 -1.34 -0.24
CA ILE A 81 26.26 -0.24 -1.17
C ILE A 81 27.73 -0.21 -1.61
N ALA A 82 28.66 -0.66 -0.74
CA ALA A 82 30.08 -0.82 -1.09
C ALA A 82 30.27 -1.79 -2.25
N LEU A 83 29.64 -2.96 -2.21
CA LEU A 83 29.65 -3.93 -3.32
C LEU A 83 29.15 -3.32 -4.63
N LEU A 84 28.03 -2.59 -4.59
CA LEU A 84 27.50 -1.93 -5.79
C LEU A 84 28.43 -0.86 -6.34
N ILE A 85 29.08 -0.10 -5.47
CA ILE A 85 30.08 0.93 -5.88
C ILE A 85 31.30 0.26 -6.49
N GLN A 86 31.81 -0.81 -5.89
CA GLN A 86 32.96 -1.57 -6.40
C GLN A 86 32.71 -2.06 -7.83
N VAL A 87 31.48 -2.52 -8.14
CA VAL A 87 31.11 -3.05 -9.46
C VAL A 87 30.83 -1.94 -10.47
N LEU A 88 30.19 -0.83 -10.06
CA LEU A 88 29.58 0.14 -10.99
C LEU A 88 30.32 1.48 -11.07
N SER A 89 31.19 1.82 -10.11
CA SER A 89 31.93 3.08 -10.14
C SER A 89 33.06 3.03 -11.17
N GLY A 90 33.33 4.15 -11.85
CA GLY A 90 34.36 4.25 -12.87
C GLY A 90 33.95 3.72 -14.27
N HIS A 91 32.67 3.43 -14.48
CA HIS A 91 32.13 2.96 -15.77
C HIS A 91 31.32 4.04 -16.48
N THR A 92 31.14 3.87 -17.80
CA THR A 92 30.32 4.78 -18.59
C THR A 92 28.83 4.62 -18.25
N PRO A 93 27.99 5.66 -18.45
CA PRO A 93 26.55 5.54 -18.26
C PRO A 93 25.91 4.40 -19.05
N ALA A 94 26.41 4.09 -20.24
CA ALA A 94 25.89 3.00 -21.06
C ALA A 94 26.21 1.62 -20.43
N GLU A 95 27.47 1.40 -20.04
CA GLU A 95 27.89 0.16 -19.38
C GLU A 95 27.08 -0.12 -18.11
N ILE A 96 26.84 0.92 -17.28
CA ILE A 96 26.05 0.78 -16.04
C ILE A 96 24.58 0.45 -16.31
N LEU A 97 23.97 1.05 -17.34
CA LEU A 97 22.58 0.78 -17.71
C LEU A 97 22.39 -0.63 -18.24
N ASP A 98 23.34 -1.11 -19.04
CA ASP A 98 23.29 -2.41 -19.71
C ASP A 98 23.80 -3.55 -18.80
N ALA A 99 24.37 -3.22 -17.63
CA ALA A 99 24.89 -4.21 -16.69
C ALA A 99 23.80 -5.13 -16.13
N ASP A 100 24.03 -6.43 -16.26
CA ASP A 100 23.35 -7.47 -15.49
C ASP A 100 24.17 -7.75 -14.22
N LEU A 101 23.56 -7.58 -13.05
CA LEU A 101 24.22 -7.69 -11.75
C LEU A 101 24.10 -9.12 -11.19
N TYR A 102 24.60 -10.11 -11.94
CA TYR A 102 24.48 -11.54 -11.63
C TYR A 102 25.23 -11.97 -10.36
N PHE A 103 26.24 -11.21 -9.93
CA PHE A 103 26.97 -11.53 -8.69
C PHE A 103 26.07 -11.56 -7.46
N ILE A 104 25.01 -10.75 -7.42
CA ILE A 104 24.07 -10.66 -6.29
C ILE A 104 23.43 -12.02 -6.00
N ASP A 105 23.01 -12.71 -7.06
CA ASP A 105 22.40 -14.03 -6.96
C ASP A 105 23.46 -15.13 -6.76
N ARG A 106 24.63 -14.98 -7.40
CA ARG A 106 25.73 -15.94 -7.31
C ARG A 106 26.34 -16.03 -5.90
N ILE A 107 26.48 -14.91 -5.21
CA ILE A 107 26.94 -14.92 -3.81
C ILE A 107 25.81 -15.23 -2.82
N GLY A 108 24.58 -15.45 -3.28
CA GLY A 108 23.39 -15.77 -2.46
C GLY A 108 22.90 -14.59 -1.61
N LEU A 109 23.31 -13.35 -1.93
CA LEU A 109 22.99 -12.18 -1.11
C LEU A 109 21.46 -11.96 -1.00
N ARG A 110 20.73 -12.18 -2.09
CA ARG A 110 19.27 -11.97 -2.13
C ARG A 110 18.51 -12.90 -1.19
N ASP A 111 18.93 -14.16 -1.08
CA ASP A 111 18.25 -15.19 -0.30
C ASP A 111 18.45 -15.03 1.20
N HIS A 112 19.55 -14.35 1.60
CA HIS A 112 19.95 -14.16 3.00
C HIS A 112 19.69 -12.74 3.52
N LEU A 113 19.22 -11.83 2.67
CA LEU A 113 18.72 -10.54 3.13
C LEU A 113 17.27 -10.63 3.60
N SER A 114 16.97 -9.96 4.71
CA SER A 114 15.57 -9.74 5.08
C SER A 114 14.82 -9.04 3.94
N PRO A 115 13.50 -9.22 3.80
CA PRO A 115 12.72 -8.57 2.74
C PRO A 115 12.91 -7.05 2.66
N THR A 116 13.15 -6.40 3.79
CA THR A 116 13.42 -4.94 3.87
C THR A 116 14.78 -4.57 3.31
N ARG A 117 15.82 -5.38 3.57
CA ARG A 117 17.16 -5.17 3.02
C ARG A 117 17.21 -5.48 1.52
N SER A 118 16.48 -6.51 1.07
CA SER A 118 16.33 -6.81 -0.37
C SER A 118 15.70 -5.65 -1.14
N ASN A 119 14.70 -4.97 -0.57
CA ASN A 119 14.14 -3.78 -1.19
C ASN A 119 15.11 -2.60 -1.17
N GLY A 120 15.90 -2.44 -0.09
CA GLY A 120 16.97 -1.46 -0.02
C GLY A 120 18.00 -1.67 -1.13
N LEU A 121 18.44 -2.90 -1.35
CA LEU A 121 19.33 -3.26 -2.45
C LEU A 121 18.75 -2.85 -3.83
N LEU A 122 17.47 -3.18 -4.08
CA LEU A 122 16.79 -2.77 -5.31
C LEU A 122 16.68 -1.24 -5.47
N ALA A 123 16.45 -0.52 -4.37
CA ALA A 123 16.40 0.95 -4.37
C ALA A 123 17.78 1.55 -4.70
N MET A 124 18.85 1.00 -4.15
CA MET A 124 20.24 1.42 -4.45
C MET A 124 20.58 1.20 -5.94
N ILE A 125 20.28 0.02 -6.48
CA ILE A 125 20.47 -0.28 -7.91
C ILE A 125 19.70 0.70 -8.80
N LYS A 126 18.43 0.96 -8.47
CA LYS A 126 17.60 1.93 -9.21
C LYS A 126 18.19 3.32 -9.18
N GLN A 127 18.67 3.78 -8.03
CA GLN A 127 19.27 5.11 -7.89
C GLN A 127 20.56 5.25 -8.73
N ILE A 128 21.44 4.25 -8.68
CA ILE A 128 22.67 4.24 -9.49
C ILE A 128 22.35 4.25 -10.99
N LYS A 129 21.40 3.40 -11.43
CA LYS A 129 20.94 3.39 -12.83
C LYS A 129 20.21 4.70 -13.23
N ALA A 130 19.51 5.36 -12.30
CA ALA A 130 18.91 6.68 -12.57
C ALA A 130 19.97 7.76 -12.81
N TYR A 131 21.07 7.78 -12.04
CA TYR A 131 22.22 8.64 -12.34
C TYR A 131 22.80 8.35 -13.73
N ALA A 132 23.01 7.07 -14.07
CA ALA A 132 23.51 6.68 -15.38
C ALA A 132 22.59 7.14 -16.52
N LEU A 133 21.28 7.03 -16.38
CA LEU A 133 20.32 7.50 -17.36
C LEU A 133 20.38 9.03 -17.54
N ALA A 134 20.45 9.77 -16.43
CA ALA A 134 20.53 11.23 -16.43
C ALA A 134 21.80 11.75 -17.15
N TYR A 135 22.92 11.04 -16.98
CA TYR A 135 24.17 11.43 -17.64
C TYR A 135 24.31 10.91 -19.07
N LYS A 136 23.68 9.80 -19.44
CA LYS A 136 23.59 9.31 -20.83
C LYS A 136 22.90 10.33 -21.74
N THR A 137 21.85 10.99 -21.25
CA THR A 137 21.12 12.04 -21.98
C THR A 137 21.90 13.35 -22.10
N LYS A 138 22.87 13.62 -21.22
CA LYS A 138 23.74 14.80 -21.26
C LYS A 138 24.97 14.64 -22.17
N GLY A 139 25.30 13.43 -22.61
CA GLY A 139 26.53 13.11 -23.35
C GLY A 139 26.46 13.23 -24.88
N GLY A 140 25.33 13.61 -25.48
CA GLY A 140 25.18 13.93 -26.92
C GLY A 140 25.66 15.34 -27.21
N GLY A 141 26.84 15.46 -27.83
CA GLY A 141 27.60 16.69 -27.99
C GLY A 141 26.94 17.82 -28.76
N MET A 142 27.53 18.99 -28.58
CA MET A 142 27.34 20.26 -29.29
C MET A 142 26.18 21.15 -28.85
N MET A 143 26.35 21.81 -27.70
CA MET A 143 25.81 23.16 -27.47
C MET A 143 26.46 23.82 -26.22
N ARG A 144 27.71 24.20 -26.34
CA ARG A 144 28.47 24.82 -25.22
C ARG A 144 28.46 26.37 -25.25
N THR A 145 27.78 27.02 -26.20
CA THR A 145 27.86 28.49 -26.34
C THR A 145 26.52 29.21 -26.38
N ILE A 146 25.37 28.54 -26.29
CA ILE A 146 24.05 29.18 -26.28
C ILE A 146 23.39 29.10 -24.85
N SER A 147 23.96 28.27 -23.98
CA SER A 147 23.33 27.97 -22.68
C SER A 147 23.42 29.07 -21.62
N ILE A 148 24.34 30.03 -21.74
CA ILE A 148 24.52 31.08 -20.68
C ILE A 148 23.51 32.21 -20.83
N VAL A 149 23.07 32.53 -22.06
CA VAL A 149 22.07 33.59 -22.29
C VAL A 149 20.63 33.05 -22.06
N LEU A 150 20.36 31.78 -22.35
CA LEU A 150 19.09 31.13 -22.11
C LEU A 150 18.88 30.78 -20.61
N LEU A 151 19.96 30.54 -19.84
CA LEU A 151 19.83 30.30 -18.40
C LEU A 151 19.39 31.56 -17.61
N TRP A 152 19.70 32.77 -18.11
CA TRP A 152 19.26 34.02 -17.50
C TRP A 152 17.80 34.39 -17.86
N LEU A 153 17.29 33.94 -19.00
CA LEU A 153 15.88 34.13 -19.38
C LEU A 153 14.95 33.06 -18.76
N CYS A 154 15.47 31.88 -18.42
CA CYS A 154 14.68 30.80 -17.77
C CYS A 154 14.51 30.95 -16.26
N CYS A 155 15.30 31.80 -15.59
CA CYS A 155 15.14 32.05 -14.15
C CYS A 155 13.93 32.92 -13.78
N THR A 156 13.20 33.47 -14.77
CA THR A 156 11.98 34.27 -14.55
C THR A 156 10.69 33.60 -15.04
N LEU A 157 10.79 32.49 -15.77
CA LEU A 157 9.65 31.67 -16.14
C LEU A 157 9.75 30.38 -15.32
N GLY A 158 8.97 30.29 -14.25
CA GLY A 158 8.81 29.04 -13.51
C GLY A 158 8.54 27.90 -14.52
N TRP A 159 9.32 26.85 -14.47
CA TRP A 159 9.10 25.66 -15.29
C TRP A 159 7.77 25.05 -14.87
N ALA A 160 6.71 25.36 -15.60
CA ALA A 160 5.45 24.67 -15.42
C ALA A 160 5.71 23.19 -15.77
N GLN A 161 5.60 22.31 -14.77
CA GLN A 161 5.65 20.87 -15.01
C GLN A 161 4.66 20.50 -16.11
N THR A 162 5.07 19.65 -17.06
CA THR A 162 4.16 19.17 -18.11
C THR A 162 3.02 18.35 -17.49
N ALA A 163 1.89 18.25 -18.17
CA ALA A 163 0.77 17.39 -17.72
C ALA A 163 1.22 15.95 -17.50
N ASP A 164 2.10 15.43 -18.35
CA ASP A 164 2.70 14.10 -18.22
C ASP A 164 3.54 13.95 -16.94
N SER A 165 4.41 14.93 -16.66
CA SER A 165 5.26 14.89 -15.46
C SER A 165 4.41 14.91 -14.18
N ARG A 166 3.42 15.82 -14.09
CA ARG A 166 2.52 15.89 -12.93
C ARG A 166 1.74 14.59 -12.72
N ALA A 167 1.20 14.01 -13.80
CA ALA A 167 0.48 12.75 -13.71
C ALA A 167 1.40 11.58 -13.34
N ALA A 168 2.62 11.53 -13.89
CA ALA A 168 3.61 10.49 -13.57
C ALA A 168 4.06 10.58 -12.11
N ASP A 169 4.28 11.79 -11.56
CA ASP A 169 4.61 12.00 -10.16
C ASP A 169 3.46 11.52 -9.24
N CYS A 170 2.21 11.86 -9.57
CA CYS A 170 1.04 11.38 -8.82
C CYS A 170 0.91 9.86 -8.86
N LEU A 171 1.15 9.23 -10.02
CA LEU A 171 1.11 7.77 -10.19
C LEU A 171 2.21 7.08 -9.36
N SER A 172 3.44 7.60 -9.41
CA SER A 172 4.59 7.02 -8.70
C SER A 172 4.47 7.11 -7.18
N GLU A 173 3.90 8.22 -6.68
CA GLU A 173 3.70 8.49 -5.26
C GLU A 173 2.33 8.03 -4.74
N SER A 174 1.50 7.45 -5.60
CA SER A 174 0.13 7.02 -5.25
C SER A 174 -0.75 8.17 -4.70
N ARG A 175 -0.56 9.38 -5.21
CA ARG A 175 -1.35 10.58 -4.85
C ARG A 175 -2.64 10.63 -5.67
N TRP A 176 -3.62 9.81 -5.30
CA TRP A 176 -4.81 9.55 -6.10
C TRP A 176 -5.74 10.74 -6.23
N PHE A 177 -5.89 11.56 -5.18
CA PHE A 177 -6.67 12.80 -5.27
C PHE A 177 -6.04 13.79 -6.23
N ASP A 178 -4.71 13.96 -6.16
CA ASP A 178 -3.98 14.85 -7.07
C ASP A 178 -4.02 14.34 -8.50
N LEU A 179 -3.90 13.01 -8.70
CA LEU A 179 -4.04 12.38 -10.00
C LEU A 179 -5.44 12.64 -10.60
N HIS A 180 -6.49 12.53 -9.78
CA HIS A 180 -7.86 12.81 -10.21
C HIS A 180 -7.99 14.25 -10.72
N ASP A 181 -7.46 15.23 -9.96
CA ASP A 181 -7.54 16.64 -10.31
C ASP A 181 -6.72 16.95 -11.57
N VAL A 182 -5.46 16.48 -11.63
CA VAL A 182 -4.59 16.63 -12.81
C VAL A 182 -5.22 15.99 -14.06
N TYR A 183 -5.83 14.81 -13.91
CA TYR A 183 -6.53 14.17 -15.02
C TYR A 183 -7.76 14.96 -15.48
N ALA A 184 -8.54 15.49 -14.54
CA ALA A 184 -9.75 16.27 -14.86
C ALA A 184 -9.42 17.58 -15.59
N THR A 185 -8.30 18.25 -15.24
CA THR A 185 -7.93 19.55 -15.82
C THR A 185 -7.06 19.43 -17.07
N ASP A 186 -6.12 18.47 -17.09
CA ASP A 186 -5.02 18.46 -18.04
C ASP A 186 -4.94 17.23 -18.94
N SER A 187 -5.92 16.32 -18.88
CA SER A 187 -5.89 15.06 -19.64
C SER A 187 -5.75 15.25 -21.16
N ALA A 188 -6.30 16.34 -21.71
CA ALA A 188 -6.14 16.67 -23.14
C ALA A 188 -4.70 16.96 -23.55
N GLN A 189 -3.85 17.40 -22.62
CA GLN A 189 -2.45 17.76 -22.83
C GLN A 189 -1.48 16.59 -22.55
N MET A 190 -2.00 15.47 -22.01
CA MET A 190 -1.21 14.28 -21.70
C MET A 190 -0.93 13.48 -22.97
N SER A 191 0.25 12.85 -23.00
CA SER A 191 0.57 11.83 -24.01
C SER A 191 -0.43 10.66 -23.92
N PRO A 192 -0.67 9.93 -25.02
CA PRO A 192 -1.69 8.87 -25.06
C PRO A 192 -1.50 7.80 -23.99
N PHE A 193 -0.26 7.39 -23.71
CA PHE A 193 0.04 6.38 -22.69
C PHE A 193 -0.25 6.90 -21.28
N ILE A 194 0.29 8.06 -20.90
CA ILE A 194 0.10 8.65 -19.57
C ILE A 194 -1.38 8.94 -19.31
N ARG A 195 -2.08 9.49 -20.31
CA ARG A 195 -3.52 9.73 -20.23
C ARG A 195 -4.31 8.45 -20.00
N GLN A 196 -4.01 7.37 -20.72
CA GLN A 196 -4.71 6.08 -20.53
C GLN A 196 -4.39 5.48 -19.17
N PHE A 197 -3.14 5.55 -18.72
CA PHE A 197 -2.75 5.03 -17.40
C PHE A 197 -3.41 5.84 -16.27
N ALA A 198 -3.37 7.17 -16.33
CA ALA A 198 -4.04 8.04 -15.36
C ALA A 198 -5.55 7.75 -15.32
N ARG A 199 -6.22 7.65 -16.48
CA ARG A 199 -7.64 7.28 -16.60
C ARG A 199 -7.94 5.95 -15.92
N THR A 200 -7.13 4.93 -16.19
CA THR A 200 -7.26 3.59 -15.60
C THR A 200 -7.19 3.66 -14.07
N MET A 201 -6.21 4.37 -13.52
CA MET A 201 -6.05 4.47 -12.08
C MET A 201 -7.14 5.35 -11.43
N VAL A 202 -7.59 6.41 -12.09
CA VAL A 202 -8.73 7.21 -11.63
C VAL A 202 -10.00 6.35 -11.60
N SER A 203 -10.32 5.60 -12.67
CA SER A 203 -11.47 4.71 -12.69
C SER A 203 -11.41 3.67 -11.58
N GLN A 204 -10.22 3.11 -11.33
CA GLN A 204 -9.98 2.10 -10.28
C GLN A 204 -10.16 2.67 -8.88
N MET A 205 -9.50 3.79 -8.58
CA MET A 205 -9.45 4.34 -7.22
C MET A 205 -10.75 5.06 -6.85
N PHE A 206 -11.46 5.61 -7.82
CA PHE A 206 -12.77 6.25 -7.57
C PHE A 206 -13.95 5.31 -7.80
N ASN A 207 -13.73 4.02 -7.53
CA ASN A 207 -14.75 2.98 -7.39
C ASN A 207 -15.67 2.80 -8.61
N ARG A 208 -15.09 2.84 -9.81
CA ARG A 208 -15.78 2.60 -11.08
C ARG A 208 -15.33 1.27 -11.71
N PRO A 209 -15.69 0.11 -11.12
CA PRO A 209 -15.07 -1.17 -11.46
C PRO A 209 -15.31 -1.59 -12.91
N GLN A 210 -16.49 -1.33 -13.48
CA GLN A 210 -16.76 -1.64 -14.89
C GLN A 210 -15.86 -0.82 -15.82
N GLN A 211 -15.78 0.50 -15.60
CA GLN A 211 -14.92 1.38 -16.38
C GLN A 211 -13.44 1.04 -16.21
N ALA A 212 -13.02 0.70 -14.97
CA ALA A 212 -11.66 0.26 -14.69
C ALA A 212 -11.29 -1.01 -15.47
N CYS A 213 -12.21 -1.98 -15.61
CA CYS A 213 -11.99 -3.16 -16.45
C CYS A 213 -11.74 -2.80 -17.91
N ASP A 214 -12.57 -1.93 -18.48
CA ASP A 214 -12.46 -1.51 -19.88
C ASP A 214 -11.16 -0.71 -20.11
N ASP A 215 -10.81 0.18 -19.17
CA ASP A 215 -9.60 0.99 -19.19
C ASP A 215 -8.34 0.12 -19.04
N ILE A 216 -8.34 -0.89 -18.15
CA ILE A 216 -7.25 -1.85 -17.98
C ILE A 216 -7.02 -2.64 -19.27
N LEU A 217 -8.09 -3.16 -19.88
CA LEU A 217 -7.98 -3.91 -21.13
C LEU A 217 -7.38 -3.04 -22.25
N THR A 218 -7.81 -1.78 -22.34
CA THR A 218 -7.26 -0.81 -23.30
C THR A 218 -5.79 -0.55 -23.04
N LEU A 219 -5.40 -0.35 -21.77
CA LEU A 219 -4.02 -0.09 -21.36
C LEU A 219 -3.10 -1.28 -21.67
N VAL A 220 -3.50 -2.49 -21.27
CA VAL A 220 -2.68 -3.70 -21.45
C VAL A 220 -2.55 -4.07 -22.94
N ARG A 221 -3.61 -3.89 -23.76
CA ARG A 221 -3.56 -4.22 -25.19
C ARG A 221 -2.83 -3.17 -26.03
N GLY A 222 -3.06 -1.89 -25.72
CA GLY A 222 -2.56 -0.79 -26.53
C GLY A 222 -1.16 -0.31 -26.16
N TYR A 223 -0.69 -0.54 -24.93
CA TYR A 223 0.52 0.09 -24.38
C TYR A 223 1.43 -0.91 -23.64
N GLN A 224 1.46 -2.17 -24.09
CA GLN A 224 2.19 -3.25 -23.39
C GLN A 224 3.68 -2.95 -23.22
N GLN A 225 4.33 -2.34 -24.21
CA GLN A 225 5.77 -2.01 -24.15
C GLN A 225 6.05 -0.90 -23.13
N GLN A 226 5.24 0.17 -23.14
CA GLN A 226 5.40 1.28 -22.18
C GLN A 226 5.05 0.88 -20.76
N LEU A 227 4.05 0.01 -20.60
CA LEU A 227 3.59 -0.48 -19.31
C LEU A 227 4.61 -1.40 -18.64
N GLY A 228 5.29 -2.22 -19.44
CA GLY A 228 6.22 -3.25 -18.97
C GLY A 228 5.52 -4.46 -18.36
N GLY A 229 6.23 -5.59 -18.29
CA GLY A 229 5.65 -6.88 -17.89
C GLY A 229 5.10 -6.90 -16.46
N ALA A 230 5.82 -6.33 -15.49
CA ALA A 230 5.40 -6.32 -14.08
C ALA A 230 4.12 -5.51 -13.86
N ASN A 231 4.04 -4.33 -14.48
CA ASN A 231 2.83 -3.50 -14.39
C ASN A 231 1.66 -4.15 -15.13
N ALA A 232 1.88 -4.77 -16.29
CA ALA A 232 0.85 -5.50 -17.02
C ALA A 232 0.29 -6.66 -16.18
N CYS A 233 1.14 -7.42 -15.50
CA CYS A 233 0.74 -8.47 -14.56
C CYS A 233 -0.13 -7.89 -13.43
N SER A 234 0.30 -6.79 -12.80
CA SER A 234 -0.45 -6.12 -11.74
C SER A 234 -1.82 -5.62 -12.23
N MET A 235 -1.90 -5.06 -13.44
CA MET A 235 -3.16 -4.63 -14.05
C MET A 235 -4.11 -5.81 -14.33
N LEU A 236 -3.59 -6.95 -14.78
CA LEU A 236 -4.42 -8.14 -15.01
C LEU A 236 -4.93 -8.77 -13.71
N LEU A 237 -4.14 -8.75 -12.63
CA LEU A 237 -4.62 -9.15 -11.31
C LEU A 237 -5.72 -8.22 -10.81
N LEU A 238 -5.56 -6.91 -11.01
CA LEU A 238 -6.55 -5.91 -10.67
C LEU A 238 -7.86 -6.06 -11.50
N LEU A 239 -7.72 -6.42 -12.78
CA LEU A 239 -8.84 -6.77 -13.66
C LEU A 239 -9.64 -7.95 -13.12
N ALA A 240 -8.96 -9.02 -12.69
CA ALA A 240 -9.60 -10.18 -12.10
C ALA A 240 -10.31 -9.84 -10.77
N ASP A 241 -9.68 -9.04 -9.91
CA ASP A 241 -10.29 -8.57 -8.67
C ASP A 241 -11.57 -7.73 -8.96
N ASN A 242 -11.56 -6.87 -9.98
CA ASN A 242 -12.75 -6.11 -10.40
C ASN A 242 -13.86 -7.02 -10.96
N TYR A 243 -13.54 -8.01 -11.78
CA TYR A 243 -14.54 -8.98 -12.23
C TYR A 243 -15.19 -9.70 -11.04
N SER A 244 -14.39 -10.14 -10.07
CA SER A 244 -14.91 -10.78 -8.86
C SER A 244 -15.80 -9.84 -8.04
N ARG A 245 -15.42 -8.56 -7.89
CA ARG A 245 -16.24 -7.53 -7.20
C ARG A 245 -17.59 -7.31 -7.89
N MET A 246 -17.65 -7.44 -9.21
CA MET A 246 -18.90 -7.34 -9.99
C MET A 246 -19.66 -8.67 -10.05
N GLY A 247 -19.20 -9.72 -9.34
CA GLY A 247 -19.83 -11.04 -9.30
C GLY A 247 -19.43 -11.96 -10.46
N ASP A 248 -18.61 -11.50 -11.41
CA ASP A 248 -18.15 -12.31 -12.55
C ASP A 248 -16.89 -13.11 -12.19
N ASN A 249 -17.06 -14.06 -11.28
CA ASN A 249 -15.98 -14.92 -10.84
C ASN A 249 -15.46 -15.86 -11.95
N ALA A 250 -16.26 -16.14 -12.98
CA ALA A 250 -15.82 -16.94 -14.11
C ALA A 250 -14.75 -16.22 -14.94
N ARG A 251 -14.98 -14.93 -15.29
CA ARG A 251 -13.96 -14.11 -15.96
C ARG A 251 -12.77 -13.85 -15.05
N ALA A 252 -12.98 -13.64 -13.76
CA ALA A 252 -11.89 -13.48 -12.79
C ALA A 252 -10.97 -14.71 -12.79
N ALA A 253 -11.52 -15.93 -12.68
CA ALA A 253 -10.77 -17.17 -12.71
C ALA A 253 -10.00 -17.37 -14.03
N ALA A 254 -10.66 -17.12 -15.17
CA ALA A 254 -10.03 -17.26 -16.49
C ALA A 254 -8.86 -16.28 -16.67
N THR A 255 -8.99 -15.05 -16.20
CA THR A 255 -7.93 -14.04 -16.25
C THR A 255 -6.71 -14.46 -15.44
N VAL A 256 -6.91 -14.91 -14.18
CA VAL A 256 -5.79 -15.33 -13.32
C VAL A 256 -5.15 -16.62 -13.83
N ARG A 257 -5.95 -17.57 -14.35
CA ARG A 257 -5.43 -18.81 -14.96
C ARG A 257 -4.49 -18.50 -16.12
N SER A 258 -4.95 -17.70 -17.09
CA SER A 258 -4.13 -17.30 -18.23
C SER A 258 -2.83 -16.60 -17.80
N LEU A 259 -2.91 -15.77 -16.77
CA LEU A 259 -1.73 -15.08 -16.24
C LEU A 259 -0.77 -16.05 -15.56
N ALA A 260 -1.27 -16.97 -14.71
CA ALA A 260 -0.46 -17.99 -14.05
C ALA A 260 0.25 -18.92 -15.05
N ASP A 261 -0.47 -19.33 -16.12
CA ASP A 261 0.11 -20.15 -17.20
C ASP A 261 1.25 -19.41 -17.92
N GLN A 262 1.11 -18.11 -18.17
CA GLN A 262 2.14 -17.30 -18.81
C GLN A 262 3.36 -17.03 -17.91
N MET A 263 3.16 -17.02 -16.60
CA MET A 263 4.20 -16.75 -15.60
C MET A 263 4.91 -18.02 -15.11
N GLU A 264 4.39 -19.22 -15.46
CA GLU A 264 5.01 -20.50 -15.12
C GLU A 264 6.43 -20.59 -15.70
N GLY A 265 7.43 -20.86 -14.86
CA GLY A 265 8.84 -20.88 -15.23
C GLY A 265 9.50 -19.51 -15.48
N LYS A 266 8.74 -18.39 -15.35
CA LYS A 266 9.26 -17.02 -15.55
C LYS A 266 9.21 -16.18 -14.27
N ALA A 267 8.31 -16.50 -13.34
CA ALA A 267 8.21 -15.85 -12.03
C ALA A 267 8.67 -16.83 -10.94
N ASP A 268 8.95 -16.28 -9.75
CA ASP A 268 9.24 -17.12 -8.59
C ASP A 268 8.03 -18.02 -8.25
N SER A 269 8.32 -19.18 -7.66
CA SER A 269 7.31 -20.19 -7.36
C SER A 269 6.23 -19.69 -6.40
N ALA A 270 6.57 -18.77 -5.47
CA ALA A 270 5.63 -18.23 -4.50
C ALA A 270 4.59 -17.34 -5.20
N THR A 271 5.01 -16.52 -6.16
CA THR A 271 4.11 -15.70 -6.98
C THR A 271 3.14 -16.55 -7.79
N VAL A 272 3.62 -17.61 -8.44
CA VAL A 272 2.76 -18.53 -9.21
C VAL A 272 1.78 -19.26 -8.29
N VAL A 273 2.22 -19.73 -7.12
CA VAL A 273 1.35 -20.37 -6.11
C VAL A 273 0.24 -19.43 -5.64
N GLN A 274 0.53 -18.15 -5.41
CA GLN A 274 -0.48 -17.16 -5.05
C GLN A 274 -1.50 -16.93 -6.17
N MET A 275 -1.06 -16.86 -7.43
CA MET A 275 -1.96 -16.75 -8.58
C MET A 275 -2.86 -18.00 -8.69
N ARG A 276 -2.30 -19.20 -8.56
CA ARG A 276 -3.08 -20.46 -8.55
C ARG A 276 -4.08 -20.51 -7.38
N GLY A 277 -3.71 -19.96 -6.21
CA GLY A 277 -4.63 -19.80 -5.07
C GLY A 277 -5.83 -18.91 -5.42
N LYS A 278 -5.59 -17.74 -6.03
CA LYS A 278 -6.66 -16.85 -6.52
C LYS A 278 -7.51 -17.50 -7.62
N GLU A 279 -6.90 -18.22 -8.55
CA GLU A 279 -7.64 -18.98 -9.59
C GLU A 279 -8.59 -19.99 -8.96
N ARG A 280 -8.13 -20.80 -8.01
CA ARG A 280 -8.97 -21.77 -7.29
C ARG A 280 -10.12 -21.08 -6.55
N LEU A 281 -9.85 -19.94 -5.88
CA LEU A 281 -10.87 -19.16 -5.20
C LEU A 281 -11.96 -18.72 -6.17
N TYR A 282 -11.60 -18.02 -7.25
CA TYR A 282 -12.58 -17.50 -8.20
C TYR A 282 -13.32 -18.61 -8.94
N SER A 283 -12.65 -19.73 -9.25
CA SER A 283 -13.29 -20.91 -9.83
C SER A 283 -14.35 -21.48 -8.89
N ALA A 284 -14.06 -21.61 -7.60
CA ALA A 284 -15.02 -22.09 -6.61
C ALA A 284 -16.22 -21.11 -6.43
N LEU A 285 -15.98 -19.82 -6.53
CA LEU A 285 -17.01 -18.79 -6.41
C LEU A 285 -17.85 -18.63 -7.69
N SER A 286 -17.38 -19.10 -8.85
CA SER A 286 -18.08 -18.90 -10.14
C SER A 286 -19.42 -19.61 -10.24
N ALA A 287 -19.63 -20.66 -9.44
CA ALA A 287 -20.92 -21.39 -9.35
C ALA A 287 -21.92 -20.72 -8.39
N LEU A 288 -21.54 -19.62 -7.71
CA LEU A 288 -22.33 -18.98 -6.67
C LEU A 288 -22.70 -17.55 -7.06
N ARG A 289 -23.88 -17.12 -6.67
CA ARG A 289 -24.20 -15.69 -6.58
C ARG A 289 -23.66 -15.18 -5.23
N VAL A 290 -22.43 -14.69 -5.25
CA VAL A 290 -21.73 -14.23 -4.05
C VAL A 290 -22.35 -12.94 -3.53
N ASN A 291 -22.56 -12.84 -2.22
CA ASN A 291 -23.11 -11.68 -1.53
C ASN A 291 -24.47 -11.22 -2.10
N GLU A 292 -25.34 -12.17 -2.43
CA GLU A 292 -26.67 -11.87 -2.97
C GLU A 292 -27.57 -11.27 -1.87
N THR A 293 -28.13 -10.09 -2.13
CA THR A 293 -29.07 -9.39 -1.25
C THR A 293 -30.20 -8.78 -2.07
N ASP A 294 -31.25 -8.28 -1.42
CA ASP A 294 -32.32 -7.53 -2.06
C ASP A 294 -31.89 -6.08 -2.37
N THR A 295 -32.79 -5.30 -2.93
CA THR A 295 -32.58 -3.88 -3.30
C THR A 295 -33.17 -2.90 -2.28
N ALA A 296 -33.63 -3.39 -1.12
CA ALA A 296 -34.21 -2.57 -0.08
C ALA A 296 -33.14 -1.75 0.68
N SER A 297 -33.59 -0.74 1.38
CA SER A 297 -32.77 -0.07 2.38
C SER A 297 -32.88 -0.81 3.72
N HIS A 298 -31.78 -0.88 4.44
CA HIS A 298 -31.68 -1.61 5.71
C HIS A 298 -31.21 -0.73 6.85
N THR A 299 -31.65 -1.06 8.05
CA THR A 299 -31.18 -0.43 9.29
C THR A 299 -30.63 -1.50 10.22
N LEU A 300 -29.38 -1.30 10.65
CA LEU A 300 -28.65 -2.20 11.51
C LEU A 300 -28.39 -1.50 12.84
N PRO A 301 -29.06 -1.89 13.95
CA PRO A 301 -28.71 -1.37 15.26
C PRO A 301 -27.33 -1.89 15.66
N PHE A 302 -26.52 -1.04 16.28
CA PHE A 302 -25.23 -1.43 16.82
C PHE A 302 -25.09 -1.09 18.29
N THR A 303 -24.17 -1.77 18.95
CA THR A 303 -23.74 -1.51 20.30
C THR A 303 -22.22 -1.41 20.34
N TYR A 304 -21.66 -0.99 21.46
CA TYR A 304 -20.21 -1.04 21.66
C TYR A 304 -19.82 -2.25 22.49
N THR A 305 -18.67 -2.84 22.16
CA THR A 305 -18.00 -3.83 23.01
C THR A 305 -16.62 -3.34 23.40
N GLU A 306 -16.20 -3.58 24.62
CA GLU A 306 -14.86 -3.27 25.09
C GLU A 306 -13.88 -4.36 24.67
N LEU A 307 -12.69 -3.98 24.26
CA LEU A 307 -11.62 -4.89 23.88
C LEU A 307 -10.73 -5.20 25.07
N GLY A 308 -10.86 -6.41 25.60
CA GLY A 308 -10.08 -6.88 26.74
C GLY A 308 -10.27 -5.98 27.96
N ASP A 309 -9.17 -5.68 28.66
CA ASP A 309 -9.15 -4.79 29.85
C ASP A 309 -8.88 -3.32 29.44
N THR A 310 -9.16 -2.95 28.19
CA THR A 310 -8.91 -1.59 27.70
C THR A 310 -10.23 -0.84 27.57
N ALA A 311 -10.21 0.49 27.71
CA ALA A 311 -11.36 1.34 27.41
C ALA A 311 -11.65 1.50 25.91
N GLN A 312 -11.01 0.69 25.07
CA GLN A 312 -11.20 0.71 23.62
C GLN A 312 -12.51 0.00 23.27
N GLN A 313 -13.35 0.70 22.52
CA GLN A 313 -14.67 0.23 22.12
C GLN A 313 -14.71 -0.02 20.62
N LEU A 314 -15.30 -1.14 20.21
CA LEU A 314 -15.61 -1.46 18.82
C LEU A 314 -17.13 -1.52 18.62
N MET A 315 -17.56 -1.23 17.39
CA MET A 315 -18.96 -1.32 17.00
C MET A 315 -19.32 -2.76 16.69
N VAL A 316 -20.39 -3.26 17.32
CA VAL A 316 -20.91 -4.62 17.13
C VAL A 316 -22.36 -4.54 16.66
N VAL A 317 -22.65 -5.22 15.57
CA VAL A 317 -24.01 -5.45 15.07
C VAL A 317 -24.46 -6.86 15.41
N GLY A 318 -25.69 -6.99 15.89
CA GLY A 318 -26.29 -8.28 16.21
C GLY A 318 -26.89 -8.95 14.96
N GLY A 319 -26.69 -10.26 14.84
CA GLY A 319 -27.19 -11.00 13.69
C GLY A 319 -27.14 -12.51 13.86
N SER A 320 -27.14 -13.21 12.72
CA SER A 320 -26.92 -14.66 12.70
C SER A 320 -26.13 -15.08 11.45
N VAL A 321 -25.34 -16.15 11.60
CA VAL A 321 -24.63 -16.82 10.49
C VAL A 321 -25.15 -18.25 10.39
N ASN A 322 -25.67 -18.63 9.23
CA ASN A 322 -26.32 -19.92 9.00
C ASN A 322 -27.34 -20.27 10.09
N GLY A 323 -28.20 -19.28 10.48
CA GLY A 323 -29.25 -19.41 11.47
C GLY A 323 -28.78 -19.43 12.95
N ARG A 324 -27.48 -19.28 13.21
CA ARG A 324 -26.95 -19.25 14.58
C ARG A 324 -26.60 -17.82 14.98
N LYS A 325 -27.06 -17.39 16.14
CA LYS A 325 -26.82 -16.04 16.70
C LYS A 325 -25.32 -15.69 16.69
N ALA A 326 -25.00 -14.48 16.25
CA ALA A 326 -23.66 -13.94 16.15
C ALA A 326 -23.63 -12.45 16.51
N GLY A 327 -22.52 -11.99 17.11
CA GLY A 327 -22.14 -10.59 17.16
C GLY A 327 -21.04 -10.37 16.12
N LEU A 328 -21.17 -9.35 15.29
CA LEU A 328 -20.26 -9.06 14.19
C LEU A 328 -19.64 -7.68 14.40
N ILE A 329 -18.33 -7.60 14.39
CA ILE A 329 -17.62 -6.32 14.37
C ILE A 329 -17.89 -5.65 13.02
N PHE A 330 -18.34 -4.41 13.06
CA PHE A 330 -18.53 -3.58 11.86
C PHE A 330 -17.24 -2.79 11.59
N ASP A 331 -16.53 -3.14 10.53
CA ASP A 331 -15.17 -2.67 10.29
C ASP A 331 -15.00 -2.13 8.85
N THR A 332 -15.00 -0.81 8.72
CA THR A 332 -14.76 -0.13 7.43
C THR A 332 -13.31 -0.24 6.97
N GLY A 333 -12.36 -0.52 7.87
CA GLY A 333 -10.95 -0.74 7.58
C GLY A 333 -10.61 -2.19 7.19
N ALA A 334 -11.59 -3.11 7.22
CA ALA A 334 -11.37 -4.51 6.83
C ALA A 334 -11.63 -4.72 5.34
N ALA A 335 -10.59 -5.10 4.59
CA ALA A 335 -10.69 -5.43 3.17
C ALA A 335 -11.44 -6.75 2.90
N TYR A 336 -11.61 -7.58 3.90
CA TYR A 336 -12.33 -8.86 3.87
C TYR A 336 -13.33 -8.94 5.02
N ASN A 337 -14.39 -9.73 4.86
CA ASN A 337 -15.07 -10.28 6.03
C ASN A 337 -14.13 -11.33 6.63
N VAL A 338 -13.96 -11.35 7.94
CA VAL A 338 -13.01 -12.25 8.63
C VAL A 338 -13.72 -13.09 9.65
N ILE A 339 -13.32 -14.35 9.76
CA ILE A 339 -13.82 -15.30 10.75
C ILE A 339 -12.68 -16.18 11.27
N THR A 340 -12.72 -16.56 12.55
CA THR A 340 -11.75 -17.52 13.08
C THR A 340 -12.09 -18.96 12.65
N PRO A 341 -11.09 -19.88 12.60
CA PRO A 341 -11.35 -21.29 12.27
C PRO A 341 -12.37 -21.96 13.20
N GLU A 342 -12.37 -21.60 14.48
CA GLU A 342 -13.33 -22.10 15.47
C GLU A 342 -14.76 -21.67 15.10
N MET A 343 -14.96 -20.37 14.81
CA MET A 343 -16.27 -19.85 14.45
C MET A 343 -16.73 -20.33 13.07
N ALA A 344 -15.83 -20.51 12.11
CA ALA A 344 -16.16 -21.10 10.82
C ALA A 344 -16.73 -22.52 10.98
N ARG A 345 -16.14 -23.34 11.86
CA ARG A 345 -16.70 -24.66 12.23
C ARG A 345 -18.03 -24.54 12.96
N ARG A 346 -18.10 -23.65 13.97
CA ARG A 346 -19.32 -23.42 14.77
C ARG A 346 -20.51 -23.03 13.91
N TYR A 347 -20.30 -22.15 12.93
CA TYR A 347 -21.35 -21.68 12.02
C TYR A 347 -21.48 -22.56 10.76
N ARG A 348 -20.70 -23.64 10.64
CA ARG A 348 -20.74 -24.61 9.52
C ARG A 348 -20.52 -23.95 8.16
N LEU A 349 -19.50 -23.09 8.04
CA LEU A 349 -19.13 -22.49 6.76
C LEU A 349 -18.51 -23.57 5.85
N ARG A 350 -18.77 -23.41 4.55
CA ARG A 350 -18.12 -24.24 3.51
C ARG A 350 -16.72 -23.69 3.25
N ILE A 351 -15.69 -24.45 3.59
CA ILE A 351 -14.28 -24.07 3.32
C ILE A 351 -13.99 -24.25 1.83
N ILE A 352 -13.38 -23.22 1.24
CA ILE A 352 -12.81 -23.27 -0.12
C ILE A 352 -11.33 -23.62 0.01
N ASP A 353 -10.88 -24.59 -0.78
CA ASP A 353 -9.47 -24.99 -0.81
C ASP A 353 -8.64 -24.01 -1.66
N ALA A 354 -8.52 -22.81 -1.14
CA ALA A 354 -7.73 -21.72 -1.70
C ALA A 354 -6.99 -21.01 -0.57
N ASP A 355 -5.67 -21.11 -0.61
CA ASP A 355 -4.84 -20.38 0.35
C ASP A 355 -4.77 -18.90 -0.03
N ILE A 356 -4.90 -18.05 0.98
CA ILE A 356 -4.81 -16.61 0.86
C ILE A 356 -3.78 -16.05 1.82
N GLN A 357 -3.25 -14.88 1.48
CA GLN A 357 -2.47 -14.08 2.40
C GLN A 357 -3.22 -12.77 2.70
N VAL A 358 -3.42 -12.51 3.97
CA VAL A 358 -4.06 -11.29 4.46
C VAL A 358 -3.05 -10.51 5.29
N SER A 359 -2.94 -9.25 5.02
CA SER A 359 -2.09 -8.35 5.78
C SER A 359 -2.92 -7.64 6.84
N GLY A 360 -2.45 -7.72 8.07
CA GLY A 360 -2.96 -7.01 9.23
C GLY A 360 -1.79 -6.41 10.02
N THR A 361 -1.73 -6.63 11.34
CA THR A 361 -0.53 -6.29 12.14
C THR A 361 0.70 -7.10 11.71
N ARG A 362 0.47 -8.24 11.06
CA ARG A 362 1.46 -9.07 10.35
C ARG A 362 0.81 -9.73 9.14
N LEU A 363 1.64 -10.27 8.25
CA LEU A 363 1.16 -11.11 7.14
C LEU A 363 0.68 -12.45 7.69
N MET A 364 -0.54 -12.84 7.36
CA MET A 364 -1.16 -14.09 7.82
C MET A 364 -1.63 -14.92 6.63
N GLY A 365 -1.30 -16.22 6.66
CA GLY A 365 -1.92 -17.20 5.79
C GLY A 365 -3.30 -17.59 6.32
N GLY A 366 -4.21 -17.93 5.42
CA GLY A 366 -5.56 -18.40 5.76
C GLY A 366 -6.25 -19.07 4.58
N LYS A 367 -7.49 -19.50 4.80
CA LYS A 367 -8.36 -20.04 3.76
C LYS A 367 -9.58 -19.15 3.56
N MET A 368 -10.32 -19.38 2.50
CA MET A 368 -11.62 -18.75 2.30
C MET A 368 -12.75 -19.71 2.68
N ALA A 369 -13.87 -19.15 3.11
CA ALA A 369 -15.07 -19.93 3.40
C ALA A 369 -16.34 -19.16 3.00
N VAL A 370 -17.42 -19.88 2.76
CA VAL A 370 -18.73 -19.32 2.41
C VAL A 370 -19.75 -19.65 3.48
N ALA A 371 -20.40 -18.64 4.03
CA ALA A 371 -21.62 -18.77 4.81
C ALA A 371 -22.83 -18.75 3.84
N ASP A 372 -23.76 -19.68 3.99
CA ASP A 372 -24.93 -19.75 3.09
C ASP A 372 -25.85 -18.55 3.31
N VAL A 373 -26.04 -18.11 4.58
CA VAL A 373 -26.88 -16.96 4.94
C VAL A 373 -26.28 -16.20 6.11
N LEU A 374 -26.17 -14.89 5.92
CA LEU A 374 -25.89 -13.91 6.98
C LEU A 374 -27.11 -13.02 7.15
N THR A 375 -27.60 -12.84 8.39
CA THR A 375 -28.63 -11.85 8.72
C THR A 375 -28.09 -10.85 9.74
N ILE A 376 -28.38 -9.54 9.52
CA ILE A 376 -28.01 -8.46 10.43
C ILE A 376 -29.16 -7.45 10.45
N GLY A 377 -29.87 -7.33 11.56
CA GLY A 377 -31.09 -6.52 11.60
C GLY A 377 -32.09 -6.98 10.52
N SER A 378 -32.49 -6.08 9.62
CA SER A 378 -33.37 -6.39 8.48
C SER A 378 -32.63 -6.91 7.26
N LEU A 379 -31.30 -6.82 7.21
CA LEU A 379 -30.48 -7.24 6.08
C LEU A 379 -30.29 -8.77 6.07
N THR A 380 -30.54 -9.38 4.92
CA THR A 380 -30.18 -10.77 4.63
C THR A 380 -29.29 -10.86 3.41
N VAL A 381 -28.13 -11.50 3.56
CA VAL A 381 -27.15 -11.71 2.48
C VAL A 381 -26.86 -13.19 2.35
N ARG A 382 -26.88 -13.70 1.10
CA ARG A 382 -26.59 -15.10 0.80
C ARG A 382 -25.19 -15.27 0.24
N ASN A 383 -24.60 -16.46 0.44
CA ASN A 383 -23.28 -16.84 -0.06
C ASN A 383 -22.19 -15.83 0.32
N VAL A 384 -22.12 -15.49 1.59
CA VAL A 384 -21.17 -14.48 2.10
C VAL A 384 -19.80 -15.11 2.26
N VAL A 385 -18.81 -14.49 1.63
CA VAL A 385 -17.41 -14.96 1.63
C VAL A 385 -16.65 -14.37 2.81
N PHE A 386 -15.94 -15.23 3.55
CA PHE A 386 -15.08 -14.87 4.68
C PHE A 386 -13.65 -15.36 4.47
N ALA A 387 -12.68 -14.55 4.89
CA ALA A 387 -11.32 -15.00 5.13
C ALA A 387 -11.27 -15.71 6.49
N VAL A 388 -10.80 -16.95 6.51
CA VAL A 388 -10.65 -17.75 7.74
C VAL A 388 -9.23 -17.58 8.23
N LEU A 389 -9.06 -16.81 9.31
CA LEU A 389 -7.75 -16.43 9.84
C LEU A 389 -7.61 -16.85 11.30
N ASP A 390 -6.49 -17.49 11.64
CA ASP A 390 -6.16 -17.81 13.02
C ASP A 390 -5.58 -16.58 13.73
N MET A 391 -6.45 -15.85 14.42
CA MET A 391 -6.10 -14.68 15.20
C MET A 391 -5.64 -15.02 16.62
N SER A 392 -5.59 -16.29 17.01
CA SER A 392 -5.26 -16.75 18.36
C SER A 392 -3.76 -16.81 18.65
N ALA A 393 -2.91 -16.51 17.69
CA ALA A 393 -1.46 -16.55 17.85
C ALA A 393 -0.98 -15.51 18.89
N GLY A 394 -0.25 -15.96 19.92
CA GLY A 394 0.28 -15.14 20.97
C GLY A 394 0.00 -15.69 22.37
N ASN A 395 0.03 -14.81 23.37
CA ASN A 395 -0.23 -15.16 24.75
C ASN A 395 -1.74 -15.28 25.05
N GLU A 396 -2.08 -15.72 26.27
CA GLU A 396 -3.46 -15.90 26.76
C GLU A 396 -4.34 -14.63 26.56
N ARG A 397 -3.77 -13.44 26.77
CA ARG A 397 -4.46 -12.17 26.57
C ARG A 397 -4.83 -11.95 25.09
N ALA A 398 -3.91 -12.24 24.16
CA ALA A 398 -4.16 -12.17 22.73
C ALA A 398 -5.28 -13.13 22.29
N ARG A 399 -5.32 -14.36 22.88
CA ARG A 399 -6.40 -15.33 22.60
C ARG A 399 -7.77 -14.85 23.08
N ARG A 400 -7.87 -14.30 24.30
CA ARG A 400 -9.14 -13.74 24.81
C ARG A 400 -9.66 -12.62 23.93
N THR A 401 -8.78 -11.73 23.52
CA THR A 401 -9.16 -10.64 22.61
C THR A 401 -9.55 -11.15 21.23
N ALA A 402 -8.82 -12.13 20.68
CA ALA A 402 -9.17 -12.77 19.40
C ALA A 402 -10.57 -13.41 19.42
N GLN A 403 -11.01 -13.92 20.58
CA GLN A 403 -12.38 -14.44 20.75
C GLN A 403 -13.43 -13.32 20.65
N GLN A 404 -13.14 -12.11 21.15
CA GLN A 404 -14.04 -10.97 21.05
C GLN A 404 -14.17 -10.42 19.62
N ILE A 405 -13.09 -10.48 18.83
CA ILE A 405 -13.06 -10.02 17.43
C ILE A 405 -13.16 -11.18 16.42
N SER A 406 -13.74 -12.28 16.81
CA SER A 406 -13.76 -13.56 16.06
C SER A 406 -14.55 -13.53 14.76
N LEU A 407 -15.36 -12.49 14.52
CA LEU A 407 -16.22 -12.33 13.36
C LEU A 407 -16.30 -10.84 12.97
N ILE A 408 -15.78 -10.51 11.80
CA ILE A 408 -15.70 -9.14 11.27
C ILE A 408 -16.45 -9.09 9.94
N ILE A 409 -17.27 -8.07 9.75
CA ILE A 409 -17.85 -7.69 8.47
C ILE A 409 -17.15 -6.43 7.96
N GLY A 410 -16.72 -6.46 6.70
CA GLY A 410 -15.91 -5.42 6.10
C GLY A 410 -16.40 -5.01 4.70
N GLN A 411 -15.49 -4.54 3.90
CA GLN A 411 -15.77 -3.94 2.59
C GLN A 411 -16.54 -4.83 1.61
N PRO A 412 -16.37 -6.18 1.58
CA PRO A 412 -17.17 -7.00 0.66
C PRO A 412 -18.68 -6.90 0.88
N LEU A 413 -19.11 -6.57 2.10
CA LEU A 413 -20.52 -6.33 2.41
C LEU A 413 -20.89 -4.86 2.20
N LEU A 414 -20.05 -3.92 2.63
CA LEU A 414 -20.33 -2.49 2.57
C LEU A 414 -20.39 -1.96 1.13
N GLN A 415 -19.61 -2.55 0.24
CA GLN A 415 -19.58 -2.20 -1.20
C GLN A 415 -20.80 -2.70 -2.00
N LEU A 416 -21.73 -3.46 -1.38
CA LEU A 416 -23.01 -3.84 -1.98
C LEU A 416 -23.97 -2.65 -2.06
N PHE A 417 -23.76 -1.63 -1.22
CA PHE A 417 -24.64 -0.48 -1.08
C PHE A 417 -24.05 0.76 -1.77
N GLY A 418 -24.90 1.59 -2.35
CA GLY A 418 -24.53 2.86 -2.95
C GLY A 418 -24.03 3.86 -1.90
N SER A 419 -24.66 3.86 -0.72
CA SER A 419 -24.19 4.63 0.42
C SER A 419 -24.60 3.98 1.74
N TYR A 420 -23.88 4.34 2.81
CA TYR A 420 -24.25 3.98 4.18
C TYR A 420 -23.97 5.13 5.14
N THR A 421 -24.86 5.28 6.12
CA THR A 421 -24.77 6.30 7.18
C THR A 421 -24.64 5.62 8.53
N ILE A 422 -23.59 5.96 9.28
CA ILE A 422 -23.43 5.58 10.68
C ILE A 422 -23.99 6.74 11.51
N ASP A 423 -25.13 6.52 12.12
CA ASP A 423 -25.76 7.46 13.05
C ASP A 423 -25.37 7.08 14.48
N PHE A 424 -24.49 7.89 15.06
CA PHE A 424 -23.97 7.67 16.41
C PHE A 424 -24.96 8.09 17.49
N ALA A 425 -25.88 9.01 17.18
CA ALA A 425 -26.88 9.47 18.11
C ALA A 425 -27.95 8.40 18.37
N SER A 426 -28.43 7.75 17.31
CA SER A 426 -29.41 6.67 17.40
C SER A 426 -28.78 5.27 17.53
N GLN A 427 -27.46 5.16 17.37
CA GLN A 427 -26.71 3.89 17.28
C GLN A 427 -27.25 2.96 16.19
N GLN A 428 -27.44 3.51 15.00
CA GLN A 428 -27.94 2.79 13.82
C GLN A 428 -27.03 2.98 12.63
N ILE A 429 -26.96 1.97 11.76
CA ILE A 429 -26.30 2.04 10.47
C ILE A 429 -27.40 1.89 9.42
N HIS A 430 -27.54 2.89 8.57
CA HIS A 430 -28.50 2.90 7.46
C HIS A 430 -27.75 2.55 6.18
N LEU A 431 -28.18 1.49 5.49
CA LEU A 431 -27.61 1.02 4.22
C LEU A 431 -28.63 1.26 3.11
N THR A 432 -28.20 1.82 1.99
CA THR A 432 -29.07 2.03 0.81
C THR A 432 -28.31 1.82 -0.50
N HIS A 433 -29.00 1.29 -1.52
CA HIS A 433 -28.43 1.17 -2.86
C HIS A 433 -28.38 2.51 -3.63
N GLN A 434 -29.01 3.53 -3.09
CA GLN A 434 -28.96 4.88 -3.67
C GLN A 434 -27.69 5.60 -3.23
N SER A 435 -27.17 6.46 -4.11
CA SER A 435 -26.11 7.40 -3.73
C SER A 435 -26.68 8.57 -2.94
N HIS A 436 -25.86 9.13 -2.06
CA HIS A 436 -26.17 10.40 -1.41
C HIS A 436 -25.87 11.53 -2.39
N ARG A 437 -26.92 12.15 -2.94
CA ARG A 437 -26.78 13.21 -3.94
C ARG A 437 -26.12 14.45 -3.33
N SER A 438 -24.80 14.59 -3.55
CA SER A 438 -24.08 15.82 -3.29
C SER A 438 -23.46 16.28 -4.61
N GLY A 439 -23.57 17.44 -5.06
CA GLY A 439 -22.80 17.96 -6.21
C GLY A 439 -21.33 18.22 -5.91
N ALA A 440 -20.82 17.69 -4.81
CA ALA A 440 -19.45 17.88 -4.34
C ALA A 440 -18.44 17.05 -5.14
N ALA A 441 -17.24 17.57 -5.30
CA ALA A 441 -16.11 16.79 -5.83
C ALA A 441 -15.77 15.61 -4.91
N PRO A 442 -15.26 14.48 -5.46
CA PRO A 442 -14.86 13.34 -4.66
C PRO A 442 -13.83 13.70 -3.60
N ASN A 443 -14.09 13.36 -2.36
CA ASN A 443 -13.16 13.49 -1.23
C ASN A 443 -12.86 12.14 -0.56
N LEU A 444 -13.28 11.03 -1.21
CA LEU A 444 -12.88 9.66 -0.92
C LEU A 444 -12.24 9.02 -2.16
N PHE A 445 -11.33 8.07 -1.94
CA PHE A 445 -11.01 7.04 -2.90
C PHE A 445 -11.03 5.67 -2.23
N PHE A 446 -11.12 4.62 -3.04
CA PHE A 446 -11.21 3.24 -2.55
C PHE A 446 -10.01 2.41 -3.03
N ASN A 447 -9.13 2.04 -2.10
CA ASN A 447 -8.07 1.06 -2.33
C ASN A 447 -8.16 -0.04 -1.28
N LYS A 448 -8.98 -1.06 -1.55
CA LYS A 448 -9.40 -2.13 -0.62
C LYS A 448 -10.20 -1.63 0.58
N VAL A 449 -9.94 -0.43 1.06
CA VAL A 449 -10.67 0.29 2.11
C VAL A 449 -10.84 1.75 1.68
N PRO A 450 -11.80 2.51 2.25
CA PRO A 450 -11.99 3.91 1.92
C PRO A 450 -10.89 4.77 2.55
N TYR A 451 -10.37 5.73 1.76
CA TYR A 451 -9.45 6.78 2.19
C TYR A 451 -10.11 8.13 1.97
N VAL A 452 -10.06 8.98 2.99
CA VAL A 452 -10.61 10.34 2.96
C VAL A 452 -9.49 11.37 2.78
N ALA A 453 -9.80 12.43 2.00
CA ALA A 453 -8.93 13.59 1.85
C ALA A 453 -8.99 14.45 3.11
N VAL A 454 -7.88 14.50 3.84
CA VAL A 454 -7.71 15.31 5.04
C VAL A 454 -6.64 16.37 4.77
N THR A 455 -6.85 17.58 5.26
CA THR A 455 -5.91 18.68 5.05
C THR A 455 -5.34 19.15 6.38
N ARG A 456 -4.04 19.43 6.41
CA ARG A 456 -3.35 20.19 7.44
C ARG A 456 -2.49 21.23 6.75
N ASP A 457 -2.65 22.49 7.13
CA ASP A 457 -2.02 23.61 6.44
C ASP A 457 -2.37 23.58 4.93
N SER A 458 -1.40 23.46 4.04
CA SER A 458 -1.62 23.32 2.60
C SER A 458 -1.49 21.87 2.10
N LEU A 459 -1.18 20.90 2.99
CA LEU A 459 -0.94 19.52 2.61
C LEU A 459 -2.24 18.71 2.61
N ARG A 460 -2.63 18.18 1.45
CA ARG A 460 -3.71 17.21 1.31
C ARG A 460 -3.19 15.81 1.54
N MET A 461 -3.73 15.12 2.53
CA MET A 461 -3.33 13.80 2.99
C MET A 461 -4.45 12.79 2.75
N ALA A 462 -4.12 11.56 2.39
CA ALA A 462 -5.06 10.46 2.38
C ALA A 462 -5.01 9.72 3.73
N MET A 463 -6.16 9.58 4.41
CA MET A 463 -6.27 8.84 5.66
C MET A 463 -7.34 7.75 5.55
N ALA A 464 -6.99 6.52 5.96
CA ALA A 464 -7.95 5.40 5.93
C ALA A 464 -9.08 5.62 6.93
N LEU A 465 -10.31 5.30 6.55
CA LEU A 465 -11.49 5.36 7.42
C LEU A 465 -11.75 3.98 8.02
N ASP A 466 -11.64 3.85 9.36
CA ASP A 466 -11.49 2.55 10.02
C ASP A 466 -12.32 2.48 11.31
N THR A 467 -13.54 1.92 11.24
CA THR A 467 -14.36 1.65 12.43
C THR A 467 -13.88 0.43 13.24
N GLY A 468 -12.94 -0.35 12.72
CA GLY A 468 -12.22 -1.38 13.47
C GLY A 468 -11.12 -0.80 14.36
N ALA A 469 -10.80 0.50 14.23
CA ALA A 469 -9.86 1.21 15.08
C ALA A 469 -10.61 2.08 16.12
N ALA A 470 -10.43 1.80 17.40
CA ALA A 470 -11.01 2.60 18.47
C ALA A 470 -10.45 4.03 18.52
N THR A 471 -9.19 4.22 18.11
CA THR A 471 -8.49 5.49 18.09
C THR A 471 -7.79 5.74 16.75
N SER A 472 -7.81 6.98 16.33
CA SER A 472 -7.07 7.46 15.16
C SER A 472 -5.56 7.39 15.39
N SER A 473 -4.80 7.26 14.31
CA SER A 473 -3.34 7.25 14.33
C SER A 473 -2.76 7.91 13.09
N LEU A 474 -1.55 8.44 13.21
CA LEU A 474 -0.81 9.07 12.13
C LEU A 474 0.45 8.25 11.84
N ASP A 475 0.75 8.06 10.56
CA ASP A 475 1.81 7.19 10.12
C ASP A 475 3.12 7.95 9.80
N ASN A 476 4.15 7.23 9.40
CA ASN A 476 5.47 7.78 9.07
C ASN A 476 5.42 8.91 8.01
N ALA A 477 4.49 8.84 7.04
CA ALA A 477 4.32 9.93 6.06
C ALA A 477 3.95 11.26 6.74
N TYR A 478 3.05 11.21 7.74
CA TYR A 478 2.74 12.38 8.55
C TYR A 478 3.94 12.87 9.37
N TYR A 479 4.65 11.92 10.03
CA TYR A 479 5.87 12.25 10.77
C TYR A 479 6.89 12.98 9.88
N LYS A 480 7.16 12.49 8.68
CA LYS A 480 8.09 13.12 7.74
C LYS A 480 7.67 14.54 7.34
N ALA A 481 6.36 14.74 7.10
CA ALA A 481 5.83 16.05 6.72
C ALA A 481 5.87 17.09 7.85
N PHE A 482 5.70 16.63 9.12
CA PHE A 482 5.54 17.52 10.30
C PHE A 482 6.53 17.17 11.42
N ALA A 483 7.74 16.72 11.06
CA ALA A 483 8.74 16.21 12.02
C ALA A 483 9.08 17.24 13.12
N ALA A 484 9.20 18.53 12.77
CA ALA A 484 9.50 19.58 13.72
C ALA A 484 8.41 19.77 14.78
N ASP A 485 7.13 19.72 14.36
CA ASP A 485 5.99 19.83 15.27
C ASP A 485 5.90 18.60 16.17
N VAL A 486 6.07 17.40 15.58
CA VAL A 486 6.03 16.14 16.33
C VAL A 486 7.16 16.07 17.36
N ALA A 487 8.36 16.54 17.01
CA ALA A 487 9.50 16.59 17.96
C ALA A 487 9.28 17.62 19.08
N ARG A 488 8.63 18.75 18.78
CA ARG A 488 8.37 19.82 19.76
C ARG A 488 7.26 19.45 20.75
N GLU A 489 6.16 18.84 20.28
CA GLU A 489 4.92 18.66 21.04
C GLU A 489 4.66 17.21 21.45
N GLY A 490 5.23 16.25 20.72
CA GLY A 490 5.00 14.83 20.92
C GLY A 490 5.82 14.30 22.10
N LYS A 491 5.17 13.45 22.92
CA LYS A 491 5.84 12.67 23.95
C LYS A 491 6.07 11.26 23.46
N TRP A 492 7.33 10.82 23.51
CA TRP A 492 7.69 9.46 23.12
C TRP A 492 7.11 8.44 24.10
N GLU A 493 6.47 7.40 23.59
CA GLU A 493 5.94 6.28 24.38
C GLU A 493 5.93 4.98 23.59
N LEU A 494 5.81 3.85 24.30
CA LEU A 494 5.58 2.54 23.70
C LEU A 494 4.06 2.29 23.66
N ALA A 495 3.49 2.23 22.46
CA ALA A 495 2.07 1.96 22.25
C ALA A 495 1.83 0.53 21.77
N ALA A 496 0.83 -0.13 22.33
CA ALA A 496 0.34 -1.41 21.84
C ALA A 496 -0.69 -1.17 20.74
N THR A 497 -0.51 -1.81 19.60
CA THR A 497 -1.50 -1.88 18.53
C THR A 497 -2.01 -3.30 18.44
N MET A 498 -3.34 -3.45 18.45
CA MET A 498 -4.01 -4.73 18.32
C MET A 498 -4.77 -4.78 17.00
N GLY A 499 -4.75 -5.93 16.34
CA GLY A 499 -5.48 -6.15 15.09
C GLY A 499 -5.40 -7.60 14.63
N VAL A 500 -5.86 -7.84 13.42
CA VAL A 500 -5.69 -9.14 12.74
C VAL A 500 -4.20 -9.44 12.65
N GLY A 501 -3.75 -10.51 13.31
CA GLY A 501 -2.34 -10.87 13.47
C GLY A 501 -1.79 -10.72 14.88
N GLY A 502 -2.59 -10.21 15.84
CA GLY A 502 -2.25 -10.14 17.27
C GLY A 502 -1.85 -8.74 17.74
N ILE A 503 -1.11 -8.69 18.82
CA ILE A 503 -0.63 -7.45 19.45
C ILE A 503 0.78 -7.16 18.97
N SER A 504 1.03 -5.93 18.51
CA SER A 504 2.36 -5.39 18.27
C SER A 504 2.63 -4.17 19.14
N TYR A 505 3.90 -3.97 19.52
CA TYR A 505 4.34 -2.81 20.28
C TYR A 505 5.19 -1.94 19.40
N ASN A 506 4.83 -0.66 19.29
CA ASN A 506 5.52 0.30 18.46
C ASN A 506 5.90 1.53 19.28
N SER A 507 7.08 2.07 19.01
CA SER A 507 7.47 3.37 19.52
C SER A 507 6.75 4.46 18.75
N VAL A 508 6.03 5.31 19.46
CA VAL A 508 5.24 6.40 18.87
C VAL A 508 5.49 7.72 19.60
N PHE A 509 5.23 8.82 18.92
CA PHE A 509 5.08 10.11 19.56
C PHE A 509 3.59 10.35 19.83
N ARG A 510 3.23 10.57 21.10
CA ARG A 510 1.86 10.92 21.49
C ARG A 510 1.68 12.43 21.42
N MET A 511 1.00 12.91 20.37
CA MET A 511 0.63 14.31 20.21
C MET A 511 -0.57 14.63 21.09
N PRO A 512 -0.56 15.76 21.84
CA PRO A 512 -1.71 16.16 22.67
C PRO A 512 -2.94 16.45 21.82
N ALA A 513 -2.76 17.15 20.71
CA ALA A 513 -3.80 17.50 19.75
C ALA A 513 -3.22 17.73 18.37
N VAL A 514 -3.98 17.36 17.32
CA VAL A 514 -3.65 17.68 15.92
C VAL A 514 -4.92 18.20 15.26
N ALA A 515 -4.88 19.46 14.83
CA ALA A 515 -5.96 20.10 14.09
C ALA A 515 -5.86 19.75 12.60
N LEU A 516 -6.98 19.35 12.02
CA LEU A 516 -7.13 18.84 10.66
C LEU A 516 -8.45 19.34 10.07
N SER A 517 -8.66 19.19 8.76
CA SER A 517 -9.96 19.43 8.11
C SER A 517 -10.28 18.43 7.02
N ILE A 518 -11.58 18.22 6.75
CA ILE A 518 -12.11 17.52 5.57
C ILE A 518 -12.90 18.57 4.79
N GLY A 519 -12.37 18.99 3.64
CA GLY A 519 -12.86 20.19 2.97
C GLY A 519 -12.80 21.39 3.92
N ASP A 520 -13.92 22.11 4.07
CA ASP A 520 -14.03 23.26 4.97
C ASP A 520 -14.42 22.91 6.41
N THR A 521 -14.54 21.62 6.72
CA THR A 521 -15.01 21.14 8.03
C THR A 521 -13.81 20.82 8.93
N PRO A 522 -13.50 21.64 9.95
CA PRO A 522 -12.38 21.41 10.86
C PRO A 522 -12.72 20.37 11.92
N PHE A 523 -11.70 19.64 12.36
CA PHE A 523 -11.78 18.72 13.50
C PHE A 523 -10.42 18.60 14.19
N THR A 524 -10.40 18.03 15.40
CA THR A 524 -9.18 17.81 16.15
C THR A 524 -9.07 16.37 16.61
N LEU A 525 -7.92 15.75 16.36
CA LEU A 525 -7.56 14.47 16.97
C LEU A 525 -6.82 14.74 18.28
N HIS A 526 -7.31 14.15 19.37
CA HIS A 526 -6.72 14.30 20.69
C HIS A 526 -5.90 13.06 21.07
N ARG A 527 -4.76 13.27 21.73
CA ARG A 527 -3.87 12.19 22.19
C ARG A 527 -3.53 11.20 21.08
N VAL A 528 -3.31 11.70 19.87
CA VAL A 528 -3.08 10.85 18.69
C VAL A 528 -1.64 10.31 18.65
N ALA A 529 -1.49 9.03 18.32
CA ALA A 529 -0.20 8.39 18.13
C ALA A 529 0.36 8.72 16.74
N VAL A 530 1.61 9.15 16.66
CA VAL A 530 2.37 9.37 15.42
C VAL A 530 3.50 8.36 15.35
N THR A 531 3.50 7.50 14.35
CA THR A 531 4.56 6.50 14.13
C THR A 531 5.70 7.11 13.33
N ALA A 532 6.87 7.27 13.96
CA ALA A 532 8.06 7.81 13.31
C ALA A 532 8.83 6.75 12.50
N LEU A 533 8.83 5.52 12.99
CA LEU A 533 9.45 4.37 12.32
C LEU A 533 8.32 3.52 11.75
N SER A 534 8.36 3.25 10.44
CA SER A 534 7.40 2.33 9.82
C SER A 534 7.85 0.88 10.10
N PRO A 535 7.27 0.18 11.09
CA PRO A 535 7.53 -1.23 11.23
C PRO A 535 6.74 -1.95 10.15
N HIS A 536 7.40 -2.42 9.11
CA HIS A 536 6.92 -3.41 8.14
C HIS A 536 5.54 -3.19 7.49
N ASN A 537 4.85 -2.08 7.75
CA ASN A 537 3.46 -1.93 7.30
C ASN A 537 3.40 -1.22 5.95
N ARG A 538 3.67 -1.99 4.88
CA ARG A 538 3.59 -1.57 3.48
C ARG A 538 2.16 -1.32 2.98
N LEU A 539 1.15 -1.41 3.85
CA LEU A 539 -0.24 -1.35 3.43
C LEU A 539 -0.92 -0.02 3.71
N THR A 540 -0.35 0.84 4.53
CA THR A 540 -0.88 2.20 4.69
C THR A 540 -0.31 3.08 3.58
N GLN A 541 -0.96 3.06 2.42
CA GLN A 541 -0.79 4.08 1.39
C GLN A 541 -1.43 5.39 1.86
N GLY A 542 -0.94 5.96 2.97
CA GLY A 542 -1.57 7.15 3.51
C GLY A 542 -0.80 7.72 4.68
N TYR A 543 -1.32 8.81 5.20
CA TYR A 543 -0.75 9.55 6.32
C TYR A 543 -1.25 9.05 7.69
N GLY A 544 -2.16 8.09 7.70
CA GLY A 544 -2.71 7.50 8.92
C GLY A 544 -4.12 6.94 8.73
N ARG A 545 -4.82 6.78 9.85
CA ARG A 545 -6.22 6.34 9.87
C ARG A 545 -7.07 7.19 10.81
N LEU A 546 -8.33 7.34 10.46
CA LEU A 546 -9.38 7.95 11.26
C LEU A 546 -10.23 6.84 11.87
N GLY A 547 -10.19 6.72 13.19
CA GLY A 547 -10.91 5.72 13.97
C GLY A 547 -12.29 6.18 14.46
N ILE A 548 -12.86 5.41 15.36
CA ILE A 548 -14.17 5.72 15.99
C ILE A 548 -14.11 7.04 16.78
N ASP A 549 -12.98 7.36 17.39
CA ASP A 549 -12.74 8.62 18.11
C ASP A 549 -12.94 9.87 17.24
N PHE A 550 -12.55 9.81 15.97
CA PHE A 550 -12.86 10.84 14.99
C PHE A 550 -14.36 10.84 14.64
N MET A 551 -14.90 9.66 14.27
CA MET A 551 -16.26 9.57 13.75
C MET A 551 -17.31 10.00 14.79
N ARG A 552 -17.08 9.73 16.06
CA ARG A 552 -17.97 10.11 17.19
C ARG A 552 -17.96 11.60 17.53
N GLN A 553 -17.14 12.41 16.88
CA GLN A 553 -17.23 13.88 16.95
C GLN A 553 -18.46 14.40 16.21
N TRP A 554 -19.11 13.56 15.41
CA TRP A 554 -20.28 13.86 14.58
C TRP A 554 -21.49 13.06 15.04
N SER A 555 -22.70 13.63 14.87
CA SER A 555 -23.94 12.87 15.10
C SER A 555 -24.10 11.75 14.07
N SER A 556 -23.70 12.01 12.82
CA SER A 556 -23.68 11.00 11.78
C SER A 556 -22.54 11.19 10.77
N VAL A 557 -22.12 10.06 10.19
CA VAL A 557 -21.11 9.98 9.11
C VAL A 557 -21.68 9.17 7.95
N THR A 558 -21.85 9.79 6.80
CA THR A 558 -22.32 9.13 5.57
C THR A 558 -21.15 8.90 4.61
N ILE A 559 -20.98 7.66 4.16
CA ILE A 559 -20.03 7.26 3.13
C ILE A 559 -20.82 6.93 1.86
N ASP A 560 -20.54 7.64 0.77
CA ASP A 560 -21.11 7.40 -0.55
C ASP A 560 -20.09 6.69 -1.43
N ASN A 561 -20.36 5.41 -1.71
CA ASN A 561 -19.51 4.54 -2.52
C ASN A 561 -19.61 4.82 -4.03
N VAL A 562 -20.65 5.55 -4.46
CA VAL A 562 -20.90 5.89 -5.88
C VAL A 562 -20.22 7.20 -6.26
N ASN A 563 -20.44 8.26 -5.46
CA ASN A 563 -19.84 9.58 -5.69
C ASN A 563 -18.47 9.74 -5.04
N MET A 564 -18.05 8.75 -4.26
CA MET A 564 -16.80 8.76 -3.50
C MET A 564 -16.68 10.02 -2.62
N THR A 565 -17.69 10.21 -1.78
CA THR A 565 -17.77 11.34 -0.84
C THR A 565 -18.06 10.89 0.58
N ILE A 566 -17.50 11.62 1.56
CA ILE A 566 -17.90 11.54 2.97
C ILE A 566 -18.64 12.81 3.36
N HIS A 567 -19.73 12.66 4.12
CA HIS A 567 -20.52 13.75 4.68
C HIS A 567 -20.60 13.60 6.18
N LEU A 568 -20.34 14.69 6.89
CA LEU A 568 -20.27 14.78 8.34
C LEU A 568 -21.40 15.70 8.82
N GLN A 569 -22.21 15.26 9.81
CA GLN A 569 -23.27 16.04 10.43
C GLN A 569 -23.03 16.18 11.94
N HIS A 570 -23.21 17.40 12.45
CA HIS A 570 -23.20 17.69 13.89
C HIS A 570 -24.51 17.38 14.56
#